data_6c73dfa37dcc3cb9d987e38d75883c67
#
_entry.id   6c73dfa37dcc3cb9d987e38d75883c67
#
_cell.length_a   1.000
_cell.length_b   1.000
_cell.length_c   1.000
_cell.angle_alpha   90.00
_cell.angle_beta   90.00
_cell.angle_gamma   90.00
#
_symmetry.space_group_name_H-M   'P 1'
#
loop_
_entity.id
_entity.type
_entity.pdbx_description
1 polymer ?
#
loop_
_entity_poly.entity_id
_entity_poly.type
_entity_poly.pdbx_seq_one_letter_code
_entity_poly.pdbx_strand_id
1 'polypeptide(L)'
;EHGTYFVPTISVSSSDDYLLAHGCPAHQVEKGREAAKTHRQGVTWAHKHGVKICVGTDLLPSDPVDGTNATVREIELLVQCGLSPMEAIKAATSTGAELCGLQDVTGTLKPGLMGDFIVVEGKPDENISDLRKLRLVAKHCRLIWSTLPNLNVRRFSVLAPGYEMKG
;
A
#
# COMPACT_ATOMS: atom_id res chain seq x y z
N GLU A 1 18.29 -2.36 -16.03
CA GLU A 1 18.76 -1.68 -17.26
C GLU A 1 17.60 -1.12 -18.09
N HIS A 2 16.37 -1.67 -17.98
CA HIS A 2 15.20 -1.28 -18.77
C HIS A 2 14.18 -0.41 -18.01
N GLY A 3 14.44 -0.06 -16.75
CA GLY A 3 13.52 0.76 -15.94
C GLY A 3 12.17 0.08 -15.65
N THR A 4 12.11 -1.25 -15.72
CA THR A 4 10.89 -2.04 -15.48
C THR A 4 10.54 -2.03 -13.99
N TYR A 5 9.24 -1.89 -13.70
CA TYR A 5 8.69 -2.06 -12.37
C TYR A 5 8.04 -3.42 -12.21
N PHE A 6 8.04 -3.95 -10.99
CA PHE A 6 7.35 -5.18 -10.65
C PHE A 6 6.24 -4.91 -9.64
N VAL A 7 5.02 -5.24 -10.01
CA VAL A 7 3.82 -5.13 -9.17
C VAL A 7 3.33 -6.55 -8.87
N PRO A 8 3.73 -7.13 -7.74
CA PRO A 8 3.57 -8.57 -7.54
C PRO A 8 2.16 -9.05 -7.22
N THR A 9 1.32 -8.24 -6.57
CA THR A 9 -0.03 -8.67 -6.14
C THR A 9 -0.04 -9.98 -5.35
N ILE A 10 0.81 -10.08 -4.32
CA ILE A 10 1.02 -11.32 -3.53
C ILE A 10 -0.25 -11.71 -2.77
N SER A 11 -1.08 -10.74 -2.39
CA SER A 11 -2.29 -10.93 -1.60
C SER A 11 -3.21 -11.99 -2.17
N VAL A 12 -3.40 -12.03 -3.49
CA VAL A 12 -4.30 -12.96 -4.18
C VAL A 12 -3.85 -14.42 -4.11
N SER A 13 -2.59 -14.70 -3.78
CA SER A 13 -2.05 -16.06 -3.65
C SER A 13 -1.56 -16.39 -2.24
N SER A 14 -1.80 -15.52 -1.25
CA SER A 14 -1.00 -15.51 -0.04
C SER A 14 -1.44 -16.48 1.06
N SER A 15 -2.71 -16.90 1.12
CA SER A 15 -3.17 -17.79 2.18
C SER A 15 -4.35 -18.66 1.77
N ASP A 16 -4.44 -19.83 2.41
CA ASP A 16 -5.58 -20.74 2.25
C ASP A 16 -6.89 -20.08 2.68
N ASP A 17 -6.86 -19.35 3.80
CA ASP A 17 -8.05 -18.65 4.33
C ASP A 17 -8.58 -17.63 3.32
N TYR A 18 -7.69 -16.93 2.64
CA TYR A 18 -8.06 -16.00 1.57
C TYR A 18 -8.75 -16.73 0.42
N LEU A 19 -8.14 -17.81 -0.08
CA LEU A 19 -8.69 -18.59 -1.19
C LEU A 19 -10.04 -19.23 -0.82
N LEU A 20 -10.16 -19.78 0.39
CA LEU A 20 -11.41 -20.37 0.89
C LEU A 20 -12.52 -19.33 1.05
N ALA A 21 -12.20 -18.15 1.58
CA ALA A 21 -13.16 -17.05 1.74
C ALA A 21 -13.69 -16.53 0.39
N HIS A 22 -12.91 -16.69 -0.68
CA HIS A 22 -13.31 -16.36 -2.06
C HIS A 22 -13.95 -17.54 -2.79
N GLY A 23 -14.30 -18.62 -2.07
CA GLY A 23 -15.01 -19.77 -2.63
C GLY A 23 -14.16 -20.70 -3.49
N CYS A 24 -12.83 -20.63 -3.37
CA CYS A 24 -11.95 -21.56 -4.09
C CYS A 24 -12.13 -23.00 -3.57
N PRO A 25 -12.33 -23.98 -4.46
CA PRO A 25 -12.41 -25.38 -4.05
C PRO A 25 -11.09 -25.86 -3.41
N ALA A 26 -11.17 -26.78 -2.44
CA ALA A 26 -10.01 -27.25 -1.68
C ALA A 26 -8.84 -27.76 -2.55
N HIS A 27 -9.13 -28.42 -3.69
CA HIS A 27 -8.10 -28.88 -4.62
C HIS A 27 -7.35 -27.72 -5.35
N GLN A 28 -7.98 -26.55 -5.47
CA GLN A 28 -7.32 -25.36 -6.02
C GLN A 28 -6.48 -24.65 -4.96
N VAL A 29 -6.87 -24.75 -3.68
CA VAL A 29 -6.08 -24.19 -2.56
C VAL A 29 -4.71 -24.86 -2.50
N GLU A 30 -4.61 -26.17 -2.69
CA GLU A 30 -3.32 -26.88 -2.70
C GLU A 30 -2.41 -26.43 -3.84
N LYS A 31 -2.95 -26.27 -5.05
CA LYS A 31 -2.21 -25.68 -6.18
C LYS A 31 -1.81 -24.22 -5.90
N GLY A 32 -2.67 -23.46 -5.25
CA GLY A 32 -2.40 -22.10 -4.81
C GLY A 32 -1.19 -21.99 -3.89
N ARG A 33 -1.00 -22.94 -2.98
CA ARG A 33 0.18 -22.98 -2.08
C ARG A 33 1.50 -23.09 -2.82
N GLU A 34 1.58 -23.95 -3.83
CA GLU A 34 2.79 -24.09 -4.64
C GLU A 34 3.07 -22.80 -5.44
N ALA A 35 2.04 -22.23 -6.07
CA ALA A 35 2.14 -20.97 -6.77
C ALA A 35 2.58 -19.84 -5.85
N ALA A 36 2.03 -19.76 -4.63
CA ALA A 36 2.37 -18.75 -3.63
C ALA A 36 3.85 -18.80 -3.23
N LYS A 37 4.42 -19.99 -3.06
CA LYS A 37 5.86 -20.14 -2.75
C LYS A 37 6.74 -19.58 -3.86
N THR A 38 6.47 -19.99 -5.10
CA THR A 38 7.22 -19.53 -6.28
C THR A 38 7.05 -18.03 -6.48
N HIS A 39 5.84 -17.51 -6.26
CA HIS A 39 5.53 -16.10 -6.36
C HIS A 39 6.33 -15.25 -5.35
N ARG A 40 6.30 -15.63 -4.07
CA ARG A 40 7.10 -14.96 -3.03
C ARG A 40 8.61 -15.05 -3.30
N GLN A 41 9.09 -16.21 -3.78
CA GLN A 41 10.48 -16.36 -4.16
C GLN A 41 10.86 -15.41 -5.31
N GLY A 42 9.96 -15.22 -6.29
CA GLY A 42 10.13 -14.25 -7.38
C GLY A 42 10.28 -12.83 -6.87
N VAL A 43 9.46 -12.41 -5.88
CA VAL A 43 9.57 -11.10 -5.23
C VAL A 43 10.92 -10.94 -4.52
N THR A 44 11.33 -11.96 -3.75
CA THR A 44 12.62 -11.96 -3.06
C THR A 44 13.79 -11.81 -4.04
N TRP A 45 13.74 -12.50 -5.17
CA TRP A 45 14.77 -12.38 -6.22
C TRP A 45 14.75 -11.01 -6.88
N ALA A 46 13.57 -10.50 -7.21
CA ALA A 46 13.42 -9.17 -7.80
C ALA A 46 14.03 -8.10 -6.87
N HIS A 47 13.73 -8.14 -5.56
CA HIS A 47 14.30 -7.25 -4.56
C HIS A 47 15.83 -7.36 -4.51
N LYS A 48 16.38 -8.56 -4.41
CA LYS A 48 17.84 -8.81 -4.38
C LYS A 48 18.58 -8.28 -5.62
N HIS A 49 17.91 -8.24 -6.76
CA HIS A 49 18.48 -7.75 -8.02
C HIS A 49 18.16 -6.27 -8.29
N GLY A 50 17.63 -5.54 -7.30
CA GLY A 50 17.38 -4.12 -7.39
C GLY A 50 16.24 -3.73 -8.35
N VAL A 51 15.31 -4.65 -8.64
CA VAL A 51 14.12 -4.33 -9.42
C VAL A 51 13.22 -3.43 -8.59
N LYS A 52 12.72 -2.35 -9.18
CA LYS A 52 11.76 -1.46 -8.54
C LYS A 52 10.45 -2.19 -8.29
N ILE A 53 10.08 -2.34 -7.02
CA ILE A 53 8.85 -3.02 -6.60
C ILE A 53 7.82 -1.96 -6.22
N CYS A 54 6.57 -2.12 -6.68
CA CYS A 54 5.43 -1.31 -6.30
C CYS A 54 4.32 -2.17 -5.71
N VAL A 55 3.47 -1.56 -4.88
CA VAL A 55 2.29 -2.21 -4.32
C VAL A 55 1.15 -2.19 -5.32
N GLY A 56 0.51 -3.34 -5.47
CA GLY A 56 -0.77 -3.51 -6.13
C GLY A 56 -1.44 -4.76 -5.55
N THR A 57 -2.76 -4.74 -5.36
CA THR A 57 -3.46 -5.82 -4.65
C THR A 57 -4.32 -6.68 -5.56
N ASP A 58 -4.78 -6.13 -6.68
CA ASP A 58 -5.83 -6.74 -7.52
C ASP A 58 -7.11 -7.11 -6.74
N LEU A 59 -7.36 -6.39 -5.64
CA LEU A 59 -8.48 -6.62 -4.72
C LEU A 59 -9.41 -5.41 -4.69
N LEU A 60 -10.69 -5.68 -4.59
CA LEU A 60 -11.72 -4.64 -4.40
C LEU A 60 -11.76 -4.18 -2.93
N PRO A 61 -12.20 -2.94 -2.66
CA PRO A 61 -12.41 -2.46 -1.28
C PRO A 61 -13.43 -3.28 -0.48
N SER A 62 -14.26 -4.06 -1.17
CA SER A 62 -15.25 -4.98 -0.58
C SER A 62 -14.73 -6.39 -0.35
N ASP A 63 -13.41 -6.59 -0.40
CA ASP A 63 -12.80 -7.89 -0.13
C ASP A 63 -13.27 -8.47 1.21
N PRO A 64 -13.74 -9.76 1.26
CA PRO A 64 -14.34 -10.33 2.46
C PRO A 64 -13.32 -10.63 3.58
N VAL A 65 -12.03 -10.70 3.28
CA VAL A 65 -10.97 -10.99 4.26
C VAL A 65 -10.37 -9.70 4.80
N ASP A 66 -9.89 -8.83 3.93
CA ASP A 66 -9.13 -7.64 4.29
C ASP A 66 -9.90 -6.33 4.11
N GLY A 67 -10.95 -6.31 3.29
CA GLY A 67 -11.70 -5.10 2.98
C GLY A 67 -10.76 -3.96 2.56
N THR A 68 -10.87 -2.82 3.22
CA THR A 68 -10.03 -1.65 2.96
C THR A 68 -8.56 -1.82 3.41
N ASN A 69 -8.23 -2.89 4.12
CA ASN A 69 -6.85 -3.17 4.58
C ASN A 69 -6.03 -4.02 3.59
N ALA A 70 -6.57 -4.38 2.43
CA ALA A 70 -5.88 -5.18 1.43
C ALA A 70 -4.52 -4.60 1.03
N THR A 71 -4.41 -3.27 0.90
CA THR A 71 -3.14 -2.58 0.63
C THR A 71 -2.13 -2.77 1.76
N VAL A 72 -2.56 -2.69 3.01
CA VAL A 72 -1.68 -2.91 4.17
C VAL A 72 -1.18 -4.35 4.19
N ARG A 73 -2.04 -5.31 3.89
CA ARG A 73 -1.65 -6.72 3.78
C ARG A 73 -0.58 -6.93 2.70
N GLU A 74 -0.74 -6.34 1.53
CA GLU A 74 0.27 -6.43 0.47
C GLU A 74 1.62 -5.87 0.93
N ILE A 75 1.63 -4.72 1.63
CA ILE A 75 2.83 -4.12 2.21
C ILE A 75 3.48 -5.06 3.24
N GLU A 76 2.70 -5.69 4.12
CA GLU A 76 3.19 -6.68 5.10
C GLU A 76 3.81 -7.90 4.40
N LEU A 77 3.21 -8.38 3.32
CA LEU A 77 3.72 -9.50 2.53
C LEU A 77 5.04 -9.15 1.81
N LEU A 78 5.20 -7.93 1.33
CA LEU A 78 6.48 -7.46 0.78
C LEU A 78 7.60 -7.52 1.83
N VAL A 79 7.32 -7.12 3.08
CA VAL A 79 8.30 -7.24 4.18
C VAL A 79 8.63 -8.71 4.45
N GLN A 80 7.65 -9.62 4.43
CA GLN A 80 7.90 -11.06 4.54
C GLN A 80 8.75 -11.62 3.39
N CYS A 81 8.74 -10.97 2.23
CA CYS A 81 9.59 -11.33 1.08
C CYS A 81 10.99 -10.71 1.14
N GLY A 82 11.32 -9.97 2.21
CA GLY A 82 12.67 -9.47 2.48
C GLY A 82 12.88 -7.98 2.28
N LEU A 83 11.87 -7.20 1.94
CA LEU A 83 11.96 -5.74 1.95
C LEU A 83 12.02 -5.26 3.41
N SER A 84 12.78 -4.20 3.67
CA SER A 84 12.64 -3.48 4.94
C SER A 84 11.27 -2.79 5.02
N PRO A 85 10.75 -2.50 6.23
CA PRO A 85 9.49 -1.78 6.37
C PRO A 85 9.46 -0.47 5.57
N MET A 86 10.56 0.30 5.58
CA MET A 86 10.65 1.56 4.83
C MET A 86 10.65 1.35 3.31
N GLU A 87 11.29 0.29 2.79
CA GLU A 87 11.24 -0.05 1.36
C GLU A 87 9.81 -0.43 0.95
N ALA A 88 9.10 -1.20 1.77
CA ALA A 88 7.72 -1.57 1.51
C ALA A 88 6.77 -0.36 1.57
N ILE A 89 6.99 0.60 2.48
CA ILE A 89 6.26 1.88 2.51
C ILE A 89 6.55 2.70 1.24
N LYS A 90 7.80 2.77 0.80
CA LYS A 90 8.16 3.46 -0.46
C LYS A 90 7.52 2.78 -1.66
N ALA A 91 7.45 1.45 -1.70
CA ALA A 91 6.77 0.71 -2.76
C ALA A 91 5.29 1.10 -2.90
N ALA A 92 4.63 1.41 -1.77
CA ALA A 92 3.23 1.84 -1.72
C ALA A 92 3.04 3.36 -1.94
N THR A 93 4.09 4.15 -1.94
CA THR A 93 4.03 5.62 -1.98
C THR A 93 4.88 6.21 -3.10
N SER A 94 6.13 6.57 -2.83
CA SER A 94 6.98 7.27 -3.80
C SER A 94 7.29 6.45 -5.04
N THR A 95 7.58 5.16 -4.90
CA THR A 95 7.84 4.27 -6.05
C THR A 95 6.57 4.01 -6.86
N GLY A 96 5.41 3.88 -6.19
CA GLY A 96 4.12 3.80 -6.86
C GLY A 96 3.77 5.06 -7.64
N ALA A 97 4.04 6.24 -7.07
CA ALA A 97 3.88 7.52 -7.76
C ALA A 97 4.79 7.62 -8.99
N GLU A 98 6.04 7.18 -8.88
CA GLU A 98 7.00 7.14 -10.00
C GLU A 98 6.49 6.23 -11.12
N LEU A 99 6.01 5.02 -10.81
CA LEU A 99 5.40 4.11 -11.78
C LEU A 99 4.23 4.75 -12.54
N CYS A 100 3.42 5.55 -11.84
CA CYS A 100 2.25 6.22 -12.43
C CYS A 100 2.61 7.56 -13.13
N GLY A 101 3.87 8.00 -13.12
CA GLY A 101 4.28 9.30 -13.66
C GLY A 101 3.80 10.48 -12.80
N LEU A 102 3.53 10.25 -11.51
CA LEU A 102 2.97 11.24 -10.56
C LEU A 102 3.96 11.68 -9.48
N GLN A 103 5.25 11.38 -9.62
CA GLN A 103 6.29 11.68 -8.62
C GLN A 103 6.45 13.17 -8.32
N ASP A 104 6.08 14.03 -9.28
CA ASP A 104 6.11 15.49 -9.12
C ASP A 104 4.78 16.05 -8.57
N VAL A 105 3.82 15.18 -8.28
CA VAL A 105 2.49 15.54 -7.77
C VAL A 105 2.25 14.99 -6.37
N THR A 106 2.59 13.72 -6.12
CA THR A 106 2.27 13.00 -4.88
C THR A 106 3.30 11.91 -4.56
N GLY A 107 3.04 11.09 -3.54
CA GLY A 107 3.86 9.95 -3.14
C GLY A 107 4.95 10.27 -2.12
N THR A 108 5.17 11.55 -1.83
CA THR A 108 6.16 12.02 -0.82
C THR A 108 5.61 13.26 -0.13
N LEU A 109 5.83 13.38 1.18
CA LEU A 109 5.53 14.61 1.92
C LEU A 109 6.67 15.62 1.71
N LYS A 110 6.47 16.52 0.76
CA LYS A 110 7.44 17.53 0.38
C LYS A 110 6.70 18.84 0.02
N PRO A 111 7.25 20.03 0.37
CA PRO A 111 6.68 21.30 -0.06
C PRO A 111 6.48 21.34 -1.59
N GLY A 112 5.32 21.79 -2.01
CA GLY A 112 4.93 21.86 -3.42
C GLY A 112 4.21 20.63 -3.97
N LEU A 113 4.20 19.50 -3.26
CA LEU A 113 3.42 18.31 -3.63
C LEU A 113 2.05 18.28 -2.94
N MET A 114 1.14 17.44 -3.43
CA MET A 114 -0.16 17.22 -2.80
C MET A 114 0.00 16.66 -1.39
N GLY A 115 -0.79 17.19 -0.46
CA GLY A 115 -0.89 16.69 0.91
C GLY A 115 -1.79 15.46 1.00
N ASP A 116 -1.37 14.37 0.37
CA ASP A 116 -1.99 13.06 0.47
C ASP A 116 -1.20 12.25 1.50
N PHE A 117 -1.77 12.02 2.68
CA PHE A 117 -1.09 11.29 3.74
C PHE A 117 -2.04 10.60 4.70
N ILE A 118 -1.53 9.61 5.40
CA ILE A 118 -2.17 8.99 6.55
C ILE A 118 -1.34 9.24 7.80
N VAL A 119 -2.02 9.25 8.97
CA VAL A 119 -1.36 9.18 10.28
C VAL A 119 -1.74 7.85 10.90
N VAL A 120 -0.74 7.13 11.38
CA VAL A 120 -0.90 5.87 12.09
C VAL A 120 -0.31 5.98 13.48
N GLU A 121 -0.81 5.17 14.41
CA GLU A 121 -0.24 5.02 15.73
C GLU A 121 0.88 3.99 15.71
N GLY A 122 2.03 4.30 16.33
CA GLY A 122 3.19 3.42 16.38
C GLY A 122 4.32 3.86 15.45
N LYS A 123 5.12 2.90 15.01
CA LYS A 123 6.32 3.11 14.20
C LYS A 123 6.35 2.13 13.04
N PRO A 124 5.65 2.42 11.93
CA PRO A 124 5.54 1.50 10.80
C PRO A 124 6.89 1.27 10.07
N ASP A 125 7.87 2.13 10.26
CA ASP A 125 9.25 1.98 9.80
C ASP A 125 10.05 0.91 10.60
N GLU A 126 9.60 0.60 11.82
CA GLU A 126 10.15 -0.48 12.65
C GLU A 126 9.24 -1.73 12.62
N ASN A 127 7.92 -1.54 12.70
CA ASN A 127 6.90 -2.58 12.69
C ASN A 127 5.82 -2.25 11.66
N ILE A 128 5.91 -2.88 10.52
CA ILE A 128 5.04 -2.59 9.37
C ILE A 128 3.54 -2.76 9.69
N SER A 129 3.17 -3.67 10.61
CA SER A 129 1.77 -3.91 11.00
C SER A 129 1.14 -2.72 11.75
N ASP A 130 1.94 -1.75 12.19
CA ASP A 130 1.41 -0.50 12.75
C ASP A 130 0.65 0.34 11.71
N LEU A 131 0.81 0.07 10.41
CA LEU A 131 -0.03 0.66 9.37
C LEU A 131 -1.52 0.36 9.56
N ARG A 132 -1.89 -0.73 10.26
CA ARG A 132 -3.27 -1.08 10.60
C ARG A 132 -3.88 -0.15 11.65
N LYS A 133 -3.05 0.59 12.40
CA LYS A 133 -3.47 1.51 13.47
C LYS A 133 -3.76 2.90 12.91
N LEU A 134 -4.60 2.98 11.88
CA LEU A 134 -4.95 4.23 11.20
C LEU A 134 -5.65 5.20 12.14
N ARG A 135 -5.23 6.45 12.15
CA ARG A 135 -5.76 7.54 12.99
C ARG A 135 -6.29 8.71 12.17
N LEU A 136 -5.76 8.94 10.97
CA LEU A 136 -6.17 10.05 10.13
C LEU A 136 -5.89 9.74 8.65
N VAL A 137 -6.77 10.22 7.78
CA VAL A 137 -6.58 10.24 6.33
C VAL A 137 -6.77 11.66 5.83
N ALA A 138 -5.77 12.18 5.11
CA ALA A 138 -5.85 13.44 4.39
C ALA A 138 -5.63 13.19 2.89
N LYS A 139 -6.41 13.87 2.07
CA LYS A 139 -6.31 13.86 0.61
C LYS A 139 -6.44 15.26 0.05
N HIS A 140 -5.53 15.64 -0.84
CA HIS A 140 -5.45 16.99 -1.40
C HIS A 140 -5.46 18.08 -0.31
N CYS A 141 -4.66 17.88 0.75
CA CYS A 141 -4.61 18.73 1.94
C CYS A 141 -5.96 18.85 2.69
N ARG A 142 -6.93 17.99 2.43
CA ARG A 142 -8.21 17.96 3.14
C ARG A 142 -8.26 16.74 4.06
N LEU A 143 -8.74 16.97 5.27
CA LEU A 143 -9.01 15.89 6.21
C LEU A 143 -10.26 15.12 5.74
N ILE A 144 -10.09 13.84 5.40
CA ILE A 144 -11.15 12.95 4.94
C ILE A 144 -11.74 12.15 6.10
N TRP A 145 -10.88 11.69 7.00
CA TRP A 145 -11.28 10.85 8.13
C TRP A 145 -10.29 10.99 9.29
N SER A 146 -10.79 10.94 10.53
CA SER A 146 -9.95 10.95 11.73
C SER A 146 -10.64 10.32 12.94
N THR A 147 -9.87 9.61 13.77
CA THR A 147 -10.24 9.20 15.13
C THR A 147 -9.56 10.07 16.19
N LEU A 148 -8.75 11.06 15.81
CA LEU A 148 -8.08 11.93 16.74
C LEU A 148 -9.09 12.90 17.40
N PRO A 149 -9.07 13.07 18.73
CA PRO A 149 -9.99 13.96 19.43
C PRO A 149 -9.74 15.41 18.97
N ASN A 150 -10.82 16.21 18.95
CA ASN A 150 -10.80 17.64 18.60
C ASN A 150 -10.42 18.00 17.15
N LEU A 151 -10.23 17.03 16.26
CA LEU A 151 -10.09 17.27 14.82
C LEU A 151 -11.45 17.18 14.14
N ASN A 152 -12.00 18.35 13.76
CA ASN A 152 -13.25 18.40 13.01
C ASN A 152 -12.95 18.41 11.51
N VAL A 153 -13.39 17.38 10.79
CA VAL A 153 -13.20 17.21 9.32
C VAL A 153 -13.61 18.46 8.51
N ARG A 154 -14.51 19.29 9.04
CA ARG A 154 -14.99 20.51 8.38
C ARG A 154 -14.07 21.75 8.56
N ARG A 155 -13.03 21.69 9.39
CA ARG A 155 -12.20 22.87 9.74
C ARG A 155 -10.78 22.88 9.13
N PHE A 156 -10.33 21.81 8.53
CA PHE A 156 -8.99 21.75 7.93
C PHE A 156 -9.05 21.87 6.41
N SER A 157 -9.07 23.08 5.91
CA SER A 157 -8.59 23.39 4.57
C SER A 157 -7.17 23.96 4.71
N VAL A 158 -6.16 23.12 4.63
CA VAL A 158 -4.81 23.61 4.43
C VAL A 158 -4.72 23.99 2.96
N LEU A 159 -4.89 25.27 2.67
CA LEU A 159 -4.62 25.82 1.36
C LEU A 159 -3.09 25.79 1.19
N ALA A 160 -2.58 24.88 0.37
CA ALA A 160 -1.24 25.04 -0.14
C ALA A 160 -1.22 26.38 -0.93
N PRO A 161 -0.24 27.28 -0.67
CA PRO A 161 -0.17 28.53 -1.40
C PRO A 161 -0.04 28.26 -2.89
N GLY A 162 -1.00 28.72 -3.69
CA GLY A 162 -0.98 28.61 -5.15
C GLY A 162 -1.86 27.52 -5.78
N TYR A 163 -2.68 26.80 -5.03
CA TYR A 163 -3.63 25.84 -5.59
C TYR A 163 -5.04 26.46 -5.73
N GLU A 164 -5.36 26.95 -6.93
CA GLU A 164 -6.73 27.26 -7.32
C GLU A 164 -7.43 25.99 -7.82
N MET A 165 -8.51 25.59 -7.13
CA MET A 165 -9.38 24.53 -7.63
C MET A 165 -10.12 25.07 -8.85
N LYS A 166 -9.83 24.52 -10.02
CA LYS A 166 -10.74 24.64 -11.15
C LYS A 166 -11.95 23.74 -10.87
N GLY A 167 -13.13 24.38 -10.75
CA GLY A 167 -14.43 23.76 -10.54
C GLY A 167 -14.88 22.87 -11.68
#